data_b61cae57644858506e9e8e1205df93ad
#
_entry.id   b61cae57644858506e9e8e1205df93ad
#
_cell.length_a   1.000
_cell.length_b   1.000
_cell.length_c   1.000
_cell.angle_alpha   90.00
_cell.angle_beta   90.00
_cell.angle_gamma   90.00
#
_symmetry.space_group_name_H-M   'P 1'
#
loop_
_entity.id
_entity.type
_entity.pdbx_description
1 polymer ?
#
loop_
_entity_poly.entity_id
_entity_poly.type
_entity_poly.pdbx_seq_one_letter_code
_entity_poly.pdbx_strand_id
1 'polypeptide(L)'
;MLLLLICIFSLFPLPALYRLADYFIYPLLRYIVRYRLDLVRKNISRSFPHKSAQEQAQIVDDFYHHFSSVLVEIIYGYRASDEEMRQRVVFENMEMLEDLARRKHGVIAYLGHVCNWEWIADVGKQFDDPTMVEHNVYRRLKNPRANRAMLLLRGKRGGECVEKNQLLRKLVQLRHVQYPYVVGLIADQKPSPRNAHVWTTFLNQETAFLDGGETLARKFDLGVVYAQITSPKRGYYRIHFELITDNPSSMPQDSITLTYARLLEDNICQQPHAWLWTHNRWKWQHDSQTLA
;
A
#
# COMPACT_ATOMS: atom_id res chain seq x y z
N MET A 1 -9.34 -8.45 24.00
CA MET A 1 -7.89 -8.41 24.24
C MET A 1 -7.15 -7.57 23.18
N LEU A 2 -7.14 -7.92 21.87
CA LEU A 2 -6.38 -7.17 20.84
C LEU A 2 -6.78 -5.66 20.79
N LEU A 3 -8.08 -5.34 20.72
CA LEU A 3 -8.56 -3.95 20.72
C LEU A 3 -8.18 -3.20 22.00
N LEU A 4 -8.26 -3.86 23.16
CA LEU A 4 -7.84 -3.26 24.41
C LEU A 4 -6.35 -2.91 24.42
N LEU A 5 -5.50 -3.80 23.88
CA LEU A 5 -4.07 -3.53 23.72
C LEU A 5 -3.83 -2.33 22.79
N ILE A 6 -4.51 -2.29 21.64
CA ILE A 6 -4.43 -1.14 20.72
C ILE A 6 -4.83 0.16 21.44
N CYS A 7 -5.95 0.16 22.18
CA CYS A 7 -6.39 1.33 22.93
C CYS A 7 -5.37 1.76 23.99
N ILE A 8 -4.80 0.81 24.75
CA ILE A 8 -3.80 1.12 25.79
C ILE A 8 -2.52 1.68 25.15
N PHE A 9 -1.97 0.99 24.15
CA PHE A 9 -0.73 1.43 23.52
C PHE A 9 -0.88 2.73 22.74
N SER A 10 -2.06 3.01 22.17
CA SER A 10 -2.32 4.29 21.50
C SER A 10 -2.33 5.51 22.44
N LEU A 11 -2.37 5.32 23.77
CA LEU A 11 -2.25 6.40 24.74
C LEU A 11 -0.82 6.92 24.92
N PHE A 12 0.17 6.13 24.52
CA PHE A 12 1.57 6.52 24.69
C PHE A 12 2.00 7.50 23.59
N PRO A 13 2.86 8.48 23.92
CA PRO A 13 3.43 9.37 22.91
C PRO A 13 4.33 8.56 21.94
N LEU A 14 4.35 8.97 20.68
CA LEU A 14 5.07 8.26 19.63
C LEU A 14 6.57 7.99 19.95
N PRO A 15 7.32 8.90 20.61
CA PRO A 15 8.70 8.60 21.01
C PRO A 15 8.82 7.42 22.00
N ALA A 16 7.84 7.22 22.87
CA ALA A 16 7.82 6.06 23.78
C ALA A 16 7.52 4.77 23.01
N LEU A 17 6.60 4.83 22.05
CA LEU A 17 6.30 3.70 21.16
C LEU A 17 7.49 3.33 20.28
N TYR A 18 8.29 4.31 19.83
CA TYR A 18 9.53 4.02 19.10
C TYR A 18 10.58 3.33 19.97
N ARG A 19 10.71 3.71 21.26
CA ARG A 19 11.57 2.94 22.18
C ARG A 19 11.09 1.50 22.33
N LEU A 20 9.78 1.28 22.42
CA LEU A 20 9.21 -0.07 22.41
C LEU A 20 9.54 -0.82 21.11
N ALA A 21 9.43 -0.14 19.96
CA ALA A 21 9.79 -0.72 18.66
C ALA A 21 11.27 -1.11 18.61
N ASP A 22 12.18 -0.23 19.02
CA ASP A 22 13.61 -0.43 18.91
C ASP A 22 14.17 -1.47 19.89
N TYR A 23 13.72 -1.43 21.15
CA TYR A 23 14.28 -2.28 22.20
C TYR A 23 13.53 -3.61 22.41
N PHE A 24 12.31 -3.74 21.92
CA PHE A 24 11.50 -4.95 22.13
C PHE A 24 11.01 -5.57 20.82
N ILE A 25 10.29 -4.81 19.96
CA ILE A 25 9.65 -5.41 18.78
C ILE A 25 10.70 -5.79 17.73
N TYR A 26 11.64 -4.91 17.42
CA TYR A 26 12.69 -5.18 16.46
C TYR A 26 13.56 -6.39 16.88
N PRO A 27 14.16 -6.47 18.09
CA PRO A 27 14.93 -7.63 18.51
C PRO A 27 14.09 -8.92 18.53
N LEU A 28 12.84 -8.83 18.97
CA LEU A 28 11.92 -9.96 18.95
C LEU A 28 11.71 -10.50 17.54
N LEU A 29 11.35 -9.64 16.59
CA LEU A 29 11.05 -10.06 15.22
C LEU A 29 12.31 -10.50 14.47
N ARG A 30 13.43 -9.78 14.66
CA ARG A 30 14.66 -9.98 13.90
C ARG A 30 15.50 -11.14 14.38
N TYR A 31 15.65 -11.31 15.70
CA TYR A 31 16.61 -12.24 16.30
C TYR A 31 15.97 -13.41 17.06
N ILE A 32 14.87 -13.19 17.78
CA ILE A 32 14.23 -14.21 18.62
C ILE A 32 13.26 -15.05 17.78
N VAL A 33 12.19 -14.43 17.26
CA VAL A 33 11.16 -15.12 16.44
C VAL A 33 11.67 -15.35 15.02
N ARG A 34 12.62 -14.55 14.54
CA ARG A 34 13.16 -14.56 13.17
C ARG A 34 12.04 -14.54 12.12
N TYR A 35 11.07 -13.64 12.35
CA TYR A 35 9.83 -13.59 11.60
C TYR A 35 10.07 -13.50 10.08
N ARG A 36 9.88 -14.61 9.37
CA ARG A 36 10.10 -14.76 7.92
C ARG A 36 11.50 -14.35 7.44
N LEU A 37 12.52 -14.44 8.30
CA LEU A 37 13.86 -13.93 8.02
C LEU A 37 14.47 -14.49 6.73
N ASP A 38 14.37 -15.81 6.51
CA ASP A 38 14.94 -16.44 5.32
C ASP A 38 14.23 -16.01 4.05
N LEU A 39 12.90 -15.77 4.14
CA LEU A 39 12.13 -15.23 3.02
C LEU A 39 12.56 -13.79 2.70
N VAL A 40 12.71 -12.94 3.71
CA VAL A 40 13.16 -11.54 3.55
C VAL A 40 14.55 -11.50 2.91
N ARG A 41 15.50 -12.29 3.43
CA ARG A 41 16.85 -12.41 2.85
C ARG A 41 16.81 -12.85 1.39
N LYS A 42 16.05 -13.92 1.10
CA LYS A 42 15.89 -14.42 -0.26
C LYS A 42 15.30 -13.39 -1.20
N ASN A 43 14.25 -12.68 -0.76
CA ASN A 43 13.62 -11.65 -1.57
C ASN A 43 14.61 -10.51 -1.88
N ILE A 44 15.31 -9.98 -0.87
CA ILE A 44 16.26 -8.87 -1.03
C ILE A 44 17.45 -9.29 -1.90
N SER A 45 18.06 -10.45 -1.68
CA SER A 45 19.23 -10.89 -2.46
C SER A 45 18.90 -11.09 -3.93
N ARG A 46 17.71 -11.56 -4.25
CA ARG A 46 17.26 -11.72 -5.64
C ARG A 46 16.86 -10.41 -6.29
N SER A 47 16.33 -9.47 -5.50
CA SER A 47 15.91 -8.15 -6.00
C SER A 47 17.08 -7.20 -6.24
N PHE A 48 18.17 -7.35 -5.49
CA PHE A 48 19.36 -6.49 -5.58
C PHE A 48 20.64 -7.33 -5.78
N PRO A 49 20.76 -8.11 -6.85
CA PRO A 49 21.90 -9.01 -7.06
C PRO A 49 23.23 -8.26 -7.27
N HIS A 50 23.16 -6.98 -7.67
CA HIS A 50 24.32 -6.10 -7.85
C HIS A 50 24.90 -5.53 -6.54
N LYS A 51 24.14 -5.63 -5.44
CA LYS A 51 24.59 -5.18 -4.12
C LYS A 51 25.43 -6.25 -3.44
N SER A 52 26.45 -5.83 -2.71
CA SER A 52 27.27 -6.72 -1.89
C SER A 52 26.44 -7.42 -0.81
N ALA A 53 26.95 -8.54 -0.29
CA ALA A 53 26.30 -9.26 0.80
C ALA A 53 26.10 -8.38 2.06
N GLN A 54 27.02 -7.45 2.30
CA GLN A 54 26.94 -6.50 3.43
C GLN A 54 25.81 -5.48 3.20
N GLU A 55 25.68 -4.90 2.02
CA GLU A 55 24.58 -3.98 1.69
C GLU A 55 23.21 -4.67 1.75
N GLN A 56 23.12 -5.90 1.24
CA GLN A 56 21.89 -6.70 1.34
C GLN A 56 21.55 -6.99 2.81
N ALA A 57 22.54 -7.33 3.65
CA ALA A 57 22.32 -7.54 5.08
C ALA A 57 21.87 -6.26 5.79
N GLN A 58 22.40 -5.10 5.40
CA GLN A 58 21.97 -3.80 5.92
C GLN A 58 20.51 -3.51 5.55
N ILE A 59 20.09 -3.75 4.29
CA ILE A 59 18.70 -3.58 3.88
C ILE A 59 17.77 -4.49 4.70
N VAL A 60 18.18 -5.73 4.98
CA VAL A 60 17.41 -6.65 5.84
C VAL A 60 17.24 -6.07 7.24
N ASP A 61 18.29 -5.52 7.82
CA ASP A 61 18.27 -4.98 9.17
C ASP A 61 17.41 -3.71 9.26
N ASP A 62 17.62 -2.78 8.34
CA ASP A 62 16.84 -1.55 8.21
C ASP A 62 15.35 -1.84 7.96
N PHE A 63 15.03 -2.90 7.19
CA PHE A 63 13.65 -3.36 6.99
C PHE A 63 12.98 -3.74 8.32
N TYR A 64 13.62 -4.52 9.19
CA TYR A 64 13.01 -4.90 10.46
C TYR A 64 12.88 -3.71 11.41
N HIS A 65 13.81 -2.78 11.43
CA HIS A 65 13.68 -1.51 12.16
C HIS A 65 12.49 -0.70 11.65
N HIS A 66 12.39 -0.52 10.33
CA HIS A 66 11.28 0.18 9.70
C HIS A 66 9.94 -0.53 9.97
N PHE A 67 9.88 -1.83 9.75
CA PHE A 67 8.66 -2.62 9.96
C PHE A 67 8.17 -2.56 11.41
N SER A 68 9.09 -2.62 12.39
CA SER A 68 8.75 -2.44 13.80
C SER A 68 8.20 -1.06 14.10
N SER A 69 8.73 -0.02 13.43
CA SER A 69 8.22 1.35 13.54
C SER A 69 6.80 1.47 12.98
N VAL A 70 6.56 0.94 11.78
CA VAL A 70 5.23 0.95 11.14
C VAL A 70 4.17 0.27 12.02
N LEU A 71 4.50 -0.82 12.71
CA LEU A 71 3.57 -1.49 13.61
C LEU A 71 3.09 -0.59 14.77
N VAL A 72 4.00 0.17 15.38
CA VAL A 72 3.62 1.08 16.46
C VAL A 72 2.97 2.36 15.95
N GLU A 73 3.32 2.82 14.77
CA GLU A 73 2.71 3.97 14.11
C GLU A 73 1.25 3.71 13.74
N ILE A 74 0.92 2.51 13.24
CA ILE A 74 -0.46 2.10 12.98
C ILE A 74 -1.29 2.18 14.27
N ILE A 75 -0.74 1.73 15.40
CA ILE A 75 -1.39 1.81 16.71
C ILE A 75 -1.53 3.28 17.15
N TYR A 76 -0.47 4.07 17.03
CA TYR A 76 -0.48 5.51 17.35
C TYR A 76 -1.54 6.26 16.55
N GLY A 77 -1.64 6.00 15.24
CA GLY A 77 -2.61 6.62 14.34
C GLY A 77 -4.07 6.46 14.77
N TYR A 78 -4.39 5.47 15.62
CA TYR A 78 -5.75 5.31 16.15
C TYR A 78 -6.22 6.51 16.99
N ARG A 79 -5.31 7.19 17.70
CA ARG A 79 -5.64 8.35 18.57
C ARG A 79 -4.97 9.65 18.15
N ALA A 80 -4.06 9.61 17.21
CA ALA A 80 -3.42 10.82 16.67
C ALA A 80 -4.51 11.80 16.20
N SER A 81 -4.36 13.06 16.54
CA SER A 81 -5.23 14.12 16.07
C SER A 81 -5.05 14.35 14.56
N ASP A 82 -6.02 14.97 13.93
CA ASP A 82 -5.91 15.30 12.50
C ASP A 82 -4.78 16.32 12.26
N GLU A 83 -4.52 17.21 13.22
CA GLU A 83 -3.40 18.15 13.16
C GLU A 83 -2.05 17.44 13.22
N GLU A 84 -1.87 16.49 14.15
CA GLU A 84 -0.65 15.67 14.20
C GLU A 84 -0.44 14.86 12.91
N MET A 85 -1.51 14.35 12.32
CA MET A 85 -1.42 13.60 11.07
C MET A 85 -1.06 14.51 9.89
N ARG A 86 -1.63 15.71 9.78
CA ARG A 86 -1.24 16.70 8.75
C ARG A 86 0.24 17.08 8.81
N GLN A 87 0.82 17.13 10.02
CA GLN A 87 2.26 17.38 10.18
C GLN A 87 3.13 16.19 9.79
N ARG A 88 2.59 14.95 9.84
CA ARG A 88 3.32 13.71 9.59
C ARG A 88 3.13 13.17 8.19
N VAL A 89 1.98 13.41 7.59
CA VAL A 89 1.63 12.92 6.25
C VAL A 89 1.30 14.11 5.37
N VAL A 90 2.21 14.38 4.44
CA VAL A 90 2.05 15.44 3.46
C VAL A 90 1.64 14.81 2.14
N PHE A 91 0.49 15.23 1.62
CA PHE A 91 0.02 14.84 0.30
C PHE A 91 0.43 15.90 -0.71
N GLU A 92 1.01 15.46 -1.81
CA GLU A 92 1.52 16.30 -2.89
C GLU A 92 0.72 16.04 -4.16
N ASN A 93 0.52 17.08 -4.97
CA ASN A 93 -0.21 17.02 -6.23
C ASN A 93 -1.72 16.70 -6.07
N MET A 94 -2.30 17.15 -4.95
CA MET A 94 -3.72 16.96 -4.63
C MET A 94 -4.65 17.60 -5.65
N GLU A 95 -4.31 18.79 -6.13
CA GLU A 95 -5.10 19.53 -7.16
C GLU A 95 -5.30 18.67 -8.42
N MET A 96 -4.24 17.98 -8.88
CA MET A 96 -4.33 17.08 -10.05
C MET A 96 -5.26 15.90 -9.75
N LEU A 97 -5.14 15.29 -8.56
CA LEU A 97 -5.99 14.16 -8.15
C LEU A 97 -7.47 14.56 -8.11
N GLU A 98 -7.78 15.71 -7.49
CA GLU A 98 -9.14 16.19 -7.35
C GLU A 98 -9.74 16.65 -8.69
N ASP A 99 -8.97 17.35 -9.51
CA ASP A 99 -9.40 17.73 -10.85
C ASP A 99 -9.71 16.49 -11.71
N LEU A 100 -8.81 15.50 -11.67
CA LEU A 100 -9.02 14.24 -12.37
C LEU A 100 -10.30 13.50 -11.86
N ALA A 101 -10.50 13.46 -10.54
CA ALA A 101 -11.68 12.84 -9.95
C ALA A 101 -12.97 13.56 -10.35
N ARG A 102 -12.98 14.89 -10.42
CA ARG A 102 -14.14 15.67 -10.90
C ARG A 102 -14.42 15.40 -12.38
N ARG A 103 -13.41 15.44 -13.25
CA ARG A 103 -13.57 15.23 -14.71
C ARG A 103 -13.99 13.80 -15.07
N LYS A 104 -13.46 12.80 -14.35
CA LYS A 104 -13.70 11.35 -14.61
C LYS A 104 -14.72 10.74 -13.67
N HIS A 105 -15.30 11.51 -12.77
CA HIS A 105 -16.22 11.07 -11.73
C HIS A 105 -15.59 10.14 -10.67
N GLY A 106 -14.47 9.52 -10.99
CA GLY A 106 -13.72 8.67 -10.07
C GLY A 106 -12.30 8.38 -10.55
N VAL A 107 -11.45 8.04 -9.60
CA VAL A 107 -10.04 7.73 -9.82
C VAL A 107 -9.68 6.43 -9.10
N ILE A 108 -8.88 5.58 -9.75
CA ILE A 108 -8.15 4.50 -9.09
C ILE A 108 -6.76 5.01 -8.71
N ALA A 109 -6.48 5.05 -7.42
CA ALA A 109 -5.15 5.35 -6.88
C ALA A 109 -4.45 4.03 -6.54
N TYR A 110 -3.52 3.60 -7.40
CA TYR A 110 -2.65 2.48 -7.12
C TYR A 110 -1.59 2.83 -6.10
N LEU A 111 -1.27 1.90 -5.22
CA LEU A 111 -0.14 2.00 -4.29
C LEU A 111 0.44 0.62 -3.97
N GLY A 112 1.58 0.60 -3.29
CA GLY A 112 2.22 -0.61 -2.76
C GLY A 112 2.23 -0.63 -1.23
N HIS A 113 2.62 -1.77 -0.64
CA HIS A 113 2.91 -1.86 0.78
C HIS A 113 4.29 -1.24 1.08
N VAL A 114 4.45 0.04 0.76
CA VAL A 114 5.68 0.83 0.95
C VAL A 114 5.48 1.80 2.11
N CYS A 115 6.48 1.99 2.93
CA CYS A 115 6.46 2.88 4.10
C CYS A 115 5.29 2.54 5.05
N ASN A 116 4.57 3.54 5.56
CA ASN A 116 3.34 3.34 6.30
C ASN A 116 2.11 3.56 5.40
N TRP A 117 1.81 2.57 4.59
CA TRP A 117 0.67 2.58 3.66
C TRP A 117 -0.71 2.69 4.34
N GLU A 118 -0.82 2.43 5.65
CA GLU A 118 -2.09 2.58 6.36
C GLU A 118 -2.47 4.06 6.59
N TRP A 119 -1.47 4.96 6.61
CA TRP A 119 -1.71 6.37 6.82
C TRP A 119 -2.14 7.12 5.56
N ILE A 120 -2.13 6.47 4.38
CA ILE A 120 -2.72 7.06 3.16
C ILE A 120 -4.22 7.33 3.31
N ALA A 121 -4.90 6.57 4.17
CA ALA A 121 -6.32 6.76 4.47
C ALA A 121 -6.66 8.15 5.05
N ASP A 122 -5.65 8.95 5.40
CA ASP A 122 -5.85 10.35 5.82
C ASP A 122 -6.12 11.30 4.65
N VAL A 123 -5.93 10.86 3.40
CA VAL A 123 -6.18 11.68 2.20
C VAL A 123 -7.61 12.18 2.14
N GLY A 124 -8.57 11.35 2.53
CA GLY A 124 -9.99 11.72 2.56
C GLY A 124 -10.33 12.91 3.46
N LYS A 125 -9.44 13.25 4.42
CA LYS A 125 -9.59 14.42 5.29
C LYS A 125 -8.90 15.67 4.77
N GLN A 126 -8.22 15.57 3.64
CA GLN A 126 -7.42 16.65 3.07
C GLN A 126 -7.90 17.06 1.67
N PHE A 127 -9.02 16.51 1.20
CA PHE A 127 -9.67 17.01 -0.01
C PHE A 127 -10.22 18.43 0.22
N ASP A 128 -9.99 19.32 -0.72
CA ASP A 128 -10.60 20.65 -0.75
C ASP A 128 -12.11 20.55 -1.05
N ASP A 129 -12.51 19.56 -1.85
CA ASP A 129 -13.92 19.27 -2.12
C ASP A 129 -14.52 18.40 -1.00
N PRO A 130 -15.39 18.96 -0.14
CA PRO A 130 -15.98 18.22 0.99
C PRO A 130 -16.95 17.11 0.55
N THR A 131 -17.32 17.07 -0.74
CA THR A 131 -18.19 16.03 -1.29
C THR A 131 -17.41 14.81 -1.78
N MET A 132 -16.09 14.95 -1.98
CA MET A 132 -15.23 13.87 -2.46
C MET A 132 -15.09 12.76 -1.42
N VAL A 133 -15.22 11.52 -1.85
CA VAL A 133 -15.18 10.36 -0.97
C VAL A 133 -14.04 9.42 -1.34
N GLU A 134 -13.30 8.99 -0.33
CA GLU A 134 -12.28 7.96 -0.46
C GLU A 134 -12.85 6.57 -0.14
N HIS A 135 -12.51 5.59 -0.97
CA HIS A 135 -12.83 4.19 -0.78
C HIS A 135 -11.55 3.35 -0.71
N ASN A 136 -11.26 2.77 0.47
CA ASN A 136 -10.07 1.96 0.70
C ASN A 136 -10.36 0.48 0.49
N VAL A 137 -9.82 -0.10 -0.58
CA VAL A 137 -10.02 -1.52 -0.89
C VAL A 137 -9.16 -2.39 0.02
N TYR A 138 -9.79 -3.34 0.69
CA TYR A 138 -9.09 -4.26 1.57
C TYR A 138 -9.46 -5.72 1.34
N ARG A 139 -8.58 -6.62 1.72
CA ARG A 139 -8.85 -8.04 1.82
C ARG A 139 -9.23 -8.42 3.25
N ARG A 140 -10.40 -9.02 3.43
CA ARG A 140 -10.85 -9.50 4.73
C ARG A 140 -9.85 -10.48 5.34
N LEU A 141 -9.45 -10.22 6.58
CA LEU A 141 -8.55 -11.10 7.33
C LEU A 141 -9.29 -12.34 7.82
N LYS A 142 -8.60 -13.50 7.81
CA LYS A 142 -9.16 -14.77 8.29
C LYS A 142 -9.57 -14.72 9.77
N ASN A 143 -8.81 -14.01 10.59
CA ASN A 143 -9.15 -13.82 12.00
C ASN A 143 -10.17 -12.68 12.15
N PRO A 144 -11.42 -12.94 12.60
CA PRO A 144 -12.46 -11.92 12.72
C PRO A 144 -12.10 -10.79 13.69
N ARG A 145 -11.38 -11.09 14.78
CA ARG A 145 -10.95 -10.09 15.77
C ARG A 145 -9.90 -9.15 15.19
N ALA A 146 -8.93 -9.69 14.46
CA ALA A 146 -7.93 -8.89 13.74
C ALA A 146 -8.58 -8.05 12.64
N ASN A 147 -9.51 -8.63 11.88
CA ASN A 147 -10.25 -7.90 10.85
C ASN A 147 -11.03 -6.71 11.43
N ARG A 148 -11.76 -6.91 12.53
CA ARG A 148 -12.49 -5.82 13.21
C ARG A 148 -11.54 -4.75 13.71
N ALA A 149 -10.38 -5.13 14.27
CA ALA A 149 -9.37 -4.18 14.74
C ALA A 149 -8.83 -3.30 13.59
N MET A 150 -8.49 -3.90 12.45
CA MET A 150 -7.99 -3.16 11.27
C MET A 150 -9.06 -2.24 10.69
N LEU A 151 -10.31 -2.67 10.62
CA LEU A 151 -11.41 -1.81 10.15
C LEU A 151 -11.64 -0.61 11.06
N LEU A 152 -11.51 -0.77 12.38
CA LEU A 152 -11.60 0.34 13.34
C LEU A 152 -10.42 1.31 13.19
N LEU A 153 -9.21 0.80 12.98
CA LEU A 153 -8.02 1.63 12.75
C LEU A 153 -8.17 2.47 11.48
N ARG A 154 -8.56 1.85 10.37
CA ARG A 154 -8.76 2.53 9.08
C ARG A 154 -9.93 3.50 9.10
N GLY A 155 -11.08 3.09 9.65
CA GLY A 155 -12.26 3.96 9.74
C GLY A 155 -12.06 5.21 10.61
N LYS A 156 -11.08 5.19 11.53
CA LYS A 156 -10.70 6.37 12.32
C LYS A 156 -9.94 7.40 11.48
N ARG A 157 -9.21 6.94 10.46
CA ARG A 157 -8.38 7.82 9.62
C ARG A 157 -9.17 8.47 8.48
N GLY A 158 -10.23 7.87 8.01
CA GLY A 158 -11.07 8.40 6.94
C GLY A 158 -11.44 7.31 5.94
N GLY A 159 -12.23 7.68 4.96
CA GLY A 159 -12.65 6.83 3.87
C GLY A 159 -13.57 5.66 4.24
N GLU A 160 -14.22 5.11 3.25
CA GLU A 160 -15.03 3.90 3.37
C GLU A 160 -14.19 2.66 3.04
N CYS A 161 -14.14 1.68 3.96
CA CYS A 161 -13.47 0.41 3.70
C CYS A 161 -14.34 -0.51 2.83
N VAL A 162 -13.87 -0.83 1.63
CA VAL A 162 -14.56 -1.70 0.67
C VAL A 162 -13.86 -3.05 0.58
N GLU A 163 -14.58 -4.16 0.87
CA GLU A 163 -14.00 -5.48 0.70
C GLU A 163 -13.73 -5.76 -0.79
N LYS A 164 -12.56 -6.30 -1.11
CA LYS A 164 -12.12 -6.58 -2.49
C LYS A 164 -13.21 -7.26 -3.34
N ASN A 165 -13.92 -8.23 -2.77
CA ASN A 165 -14.98 -8.98 -3.47
C ASN A 165 -16.24 -8.13 -3.72
N GLN A 166 -16.39 -7.00 -3.06
CA GLN A 166 -17.52 -6.07 -3.22
C GLN A 166 -17.17 -4.88 -4.13
N LEU A 167 -15.91 -4.74 -4.54
CA LEU A 167 -15.43 -3.55 -5.28
C LEU A 167 -16.21 -3.33 -6.58
N LEU A 168 -16.42 -4.37 -7.38
CA LEU A 168 -17.20 -4.25 -8.63
C LEU A 168 -18.64 -3.76 -8.37
N ARG A 169 -19.29 -4.32 -7.36
CA ARG A 169 -20.65 -3.91 -6.96
C ARG A 169 -20.65 -2.45 -6.47
N LYS A 170 -19.63 -2.06 -5.68
CA LYS A 170 -19.48 -0.68 -5.21
C LYS A 170 -19.31 0.29 -6.38
N LEU A 171 -18.46 -0.01 -7.35
CA LEU A 171 -18.27 0.83 -8.54
C LEU A 171 -19.54 0.97 -9.39
N VAL A 172 -20.35 -0.09 -9.50
CA VAL A 172 -21.69 -0.01 -10.15
C VAL A 172 -22.60 0.97 -9.40
N GLN A 173 -22.59 0.95 -8.06
CA GLN A 173 -23.37 1.90 -7.25
C GLN A 173 -22.85 3.33 -7.42
N LEU A 174 -21.52 3.51 -7.45
CA LEU A 174 -20.86 4.82 -7.58
C LEU A 174 -21.10 5.50 -8.95
N ARG A 175 -21.54 4.77 -9.99
CA ARG A 175 -21.97 5.40 -11.26
C ARG A 175 -23.15 6.36 -11.13
N HIS A 176 -23.95 6.19 -10.10
CA HIS A 176 -25.19 6.94 -9.89
C HIS A 176 -25.07 8.02 -8.81
N VAL A 177 -23.88 8.19 -8.22
CA VAL A 177 -23.66 9.25 -7.23
C VAL A 177 -23.29 10.57 -7.92
N GLN A 178 -23.53 11.69 -7.25
CA GLN A 178 -23.27 13.04 -7.79
C GLN A 178 -21.95 13.64 -7.28
N TYR A 179 -21.14 12.87 -6.57
CA TYR A 179 -19.88 13.31 -5.98
C TYR A 179 -18.69 12.56 -6.59
N PRO A 180 -17.52 13.21 -6.72
CA PRO A 180 -16.30 12.56 -7.17
C PRO A 180 -15.76 11.62 -6.08
N TYR A 181 -15.01 10.59 -6.50
CA TYR A 181 -14.45 9.64 -5.56
C TYR A 181 -13.07 9.14 -5.97
N VAL A 182 -12.31 8.67 -4.95
CA VAL A 182 -11.02 8.03 -5.13
C VAL A 182 -11.08 6.60 -4.56
N VAL A 183 -10.57 5.63 -5.30
CA VAL A 183 -10.48 4.22 -4.87
C VAL A 183 -9.03 3.85 -4.67
N GLY A 184 -8.59 3.74 -3.42
CA GLY A 184 -7.25 3.27 -3.06
C GLY A 184 -7.12 1.76 -3.26
N LEU A 185 -6.16 1.33 -4.08
CA LEU A 185 -5.95 -0.06 -4.46
C LEU A 185 -4.49 -0.50 -4.28
N ILE A 186 -4.20 -1.27 -3.24
CA ILE A 186 -2.88 -1.88 -3.04
C ILE A 186 -2.81 -3.15 -3.90
N ALA A 187 -1.95 -3.15 -4.93
CA ALA A 187 -1.92 -4.20 -5.94
C ALA A 187 -0.58 -4.97 -6.06
N ASP A 188 0.35 -4.76 -5.14
CA ASP A 188 1.71 -5.32 -5.15
C ASP A 188 1.82 -6.76 -4.62
N GLN A 189 0.75 -7.36 -4.11
CA GLN A 189 0.77 -8.73 -3.65
C GLN A 189 0.54 -9.72 -4.80
N LYS A 190 1.09 -10.93 -4.63
CA LYS A 190 0.99 -11.97 -5.66
C LYS A 190 -0.45 -12.30 -6.02
N PRO A 191 -0.80 -12.42 -7.32
CA PRO A 191 -2.08 -12.96 -7.74
C PRO A 191 -2.24 -14.45 -7.36
N SER A 192 -3.46 -14.97 -7.43
CA SER A 192 -3.64 -16.43 -7.52
C SER A 192 -3.19 -16.92 -8.91
N PRO A 193 -2.84 -18.21 -9.09
CA PRO A 193 -2.44 -18.72 -10.41
C PRO A 193 -3.44 -18.42 -11.52
N ARG A 194 -4.75 -18.45 -11.20
CA ARG A 194 -5.83 -18.16 -12.16
C ARG A 194 -5.95 -16.68 -12.55
N ASN A 195 -5.30 -15.77 -11.82
CA ASN A 195 -5.37 -14.31 -12.02
C ASN A 195 -3.98 -13.72 -12.31
N ALA A 196 -3.03 -14.55 -12.71
CA ALA A 196 -1.66 -14.17 -13.05
C ALA A 196 -1.56 -13.96 -14.57
N HIS A 197 -2.16 -12.87 -15.09
CA HIS A 197 -2.23 -12.64 -16.54
C HIS A 197 -1.13 -11.72 -17.05
N VAL A 198 -0.76 -10.70 -16.28
CA VAL A 198 0.25 -9.72 -16.68
C VAL A 198 1.59 -10.07 -16.04
N TRP A 199 2.58 -10.40 -16.85
CA TRP A 199 3.92 -10.77 -16.42
C TRP A 199 4.93 -9.74 -16.87
N THR A 200 5.88 -9.39 -16.00
CA THR A 200 7.00 -8.51 -16.30
C THR A 200 8.19 -8.80 -15.39
N THR A 201 9.35 -8.32 -15.77
CA THR A 201 10.49 -8.25 -14.85
C THR A 201 10.24 -7.15 -13.83
N PHE A 202 10.28 -7.50 -12.55
CA PHE A 202 10.11 -6.59 -11.43
C PHE A 202 11.11 -6.96 -10.34
N LEU A 203 11.95 -6.00 -9.94
CA LEU A 203 13.04 -6.23 -9.00
C LEU A 203 13.92 -7.43 -9.39
N ASN A 204 14.37 -7.45 -10.64
CA ASN A 204 15.20 -8.50 -11.24
C ASN A 204 14.56 -9.91 -11.23
N GLN A 205 13.26 -10.03 -11.07
CA GLN A 205 12.57 -11.32 -11.03
C GLN A 205 11.31 -11.28 -11.89
N GLU A 206 11.07 -12.38 -12.62
CA GLU A 206 9.82 -12.54 -13.35
C GLU A 206 8.63 -12.55 -12.40
N THR A 207 7.68 -11.67 -12.62
CA THR A 207 6.66 -11.35 -11.64
C THR A 207 5.30 -11.13 -12.28
N ALA A 208 4.29 -11.85 -11.77
CA ALA A 208 2.90 -11.63 -12.17
C ALA A 208 2.27 -10.47 -11.40
N PHE A 209 1.48 -9.64 -12.09
CA PHE A 209 0.65 -8.58 -11.50
C PHE A 209 -0.84 -8.85 -11.71
N LEU A 210 -1.65 -8.24 -10.83
CA LEU A 210 -3.11 -8.24 -10.93
C LEU A 210 -3.54 -7.13 -11.89
N ASP A 211 -4.27 -7.49 -12.93
CA ASP A 211 -4.86 -6.60 -13.94
C ASP A 211 -6.25 -6.05 -13.54
N GLY A 212 -6.77 -6.50 -12.41
CA GLY A 212 -8.15 -6.17 -12.00
C GLY A 212 -8.43 -4.67 -11.87
N GLY A 213 -7.46 -3.86 -11.42
CA GLY A 213 -7.61 -2.40 -11.36
C GLY A 213 -7.66 -1.76 -12.74
N GLU A 214 -6.80 -2.18 -13.67
CA GLU A 214 -6.83 -1.74 -15.07
C GLU A 214 -8.15 -2.11 -15.73
N THR A 215 -8.60 -3.35 -15.57
CA THR A 215 -9.91 -3.82 -16.07
C THR A 215 -11.05 -2.94 -15.55
N LEU A 216 -11.03 -2.58 -14.27
CA LEU A 216 -12.04 -1.71 -13.67
C LEU A 216 -11.93 -0.27 -14.18
N ALA A 217 -10.71 0.28 -14.29
CA ALA A 217 -10.48 1.61 -14.84
C ALA A 217 -11.07 1.75 -16.26
N ARG A 218 -10.79 0.79 -17.14
CA ARG A 218 -11.33 0.75 -18.50
C ARG A 218 -12.87 0.61 -18.52
N LYS A 219 -13.39 -0.31 -17.72
CA LYS A 219 -14.85 -0.60 -17.68
C LYS A 219 -15.67 0.59 -17.19
N PHE A 220 -15.14 1.37 -16.25
CA PHE A 220 -15.84 2.47 -15.61
C PHE A 220 -15.35 3.84 -16.06
N ASP A 221 -14.41 3.90 -17.00
CA ASP A 221 -13.75 5.12 -17.50
C ASP A 221 -13.17 5.99 -16.38
N LEU A 222 -12.46 5.37 -15.42
CA LEU A 222 -11.88 6.05 -14.28
C LEU A 222 -10.48 6.56 -14.61
N GLY A 223 -10.12 7.73 -14.08
CA GLY A 223 -8.73 8.17 -14.05
C GLY A 223 -7.87 7.19 -13.26
N VAL A 224 -6.57 7.12 -13.56
CA VAL A 224 -5.63 6.24 -12.86
C VAL A 224 -4.41 7.02 -12.44
N VAL A 225 -4.08 6.95 -11.16
CA VAL A 225 -2.87 7.54 -10.57
C VAL A 225 -2.08 6.50 -9.79
N TYR A 226 -0.80 6.79 -9.57
CA TYR A 226 0.05 6.08 -8.62
C TYR A 226 0.29 6.97 -7.39
N ALA A 227 0.11 6.44 -6.20
CA ALA A 227 0.44 7.11 -4.95
C ALA A 227 1.83 6.64 -4.49
N GLN A 228 2.86 7.41 -4.83
CA GLN A 228 4.22 7.17 -4.40
C GLN A 228 4.37 7.58 -2.92
N ILE A 229 4.79 6.64 -2.08
CA ILE A 229 5.01 6.91 -0.65
C ILE A 229 6.50 6.92 -0.37
N THR A 230 6.98 8.01 0.23
CA THR A 230 8.37 8.15 0.69
C THR A 230 8.41 8.56 2.16
N SER A 231 9.51 8.23 2.85
CA SER A 231 9.74 8.58 4.24
C SER A 231 11.00 9.45 4.36
N PRO A 232 10.89 10.78 4.45
CA PRO A 232 12.03 11.66 4.62
C PRO A 232 12.72 11.49 5.98
N LYS A 233 11.96 11.09 6.99
CA LYS A 233 12.44 10.70 8.32
C LYS A 233 11.41 9.82 9.01
N ARG A 234 11.82 9.06 10.01
CA ARG A 234 10.98 8.14 10.78
C ARG A 234 9.69 8.83 11.27
N GLY A 235 8.53 8.25 10.92
CA GLY A 235 7.19 8.75 11.30
C GLY A 235 6.73 9.98 10.54
N TYR A 236 7.37 10.29 9.42
CA TYR A 236 6.97 11.34 8.50
C TYR A 236 6.97 10.79 7.07
N TYR A 237 5.89 11.05 6.34
CA TYR A 237 5.67 10.50 5.02
C TYR A 237 5.25 11.59 4.05
N ARG A 238 5.70 11.46 2.80
CA ARG A 238 5.21 12.22 1.66
C ARG A 238 4.52 11.25 0.72
N ILE A 239 3.36 11.62 0.26
CA ILE A 239 2.55 10.84 -0.67
C ILE A 239 2.31 11.72 -1.88
N HIS A 240 3.00 11.41 -2.97
CA HIS A 240 2.89 12.12 -4.23
C HIS A 240 1.99 11.35 -5.19
N PHE A 241 0.99 12.03 -5.76
CA PHE A 241 0.13 11.44 -6.77
C PHE A 241 0.69 11.71 -8.16
N GLU A 242 1.04 10.64 -8.87
CA GLU A 242 1.54 10.66 -10.25
C GLU A 242 0.46 10.15 -11.20
N LEU A 243 0.17 10.89 -12.27
CA LEU A 243 -0.82 10.50 -13.26
C LEU A 243 -0.30 9.31 -14.10
N ILE A 244 -1.05 8.22 -14.14
CA ILE A 244 -0.82 7.12 -15.09
C ILE A 244 -1.61 7.39 -16.38
N THR A 245 -2.91 7.67 -16.26
CA THR A 245 -3.75 8.03 -17.41
C THR A 245 -5.07 8.66 -16.97
N ASP A 246 -5.57 9.59 -17.76
CA ASP A 246 -6.94 10.11 -17.68
C ASP A 246 -7.86 9.46 -18.73
N ASN A 247 -7.30 8.66 -19.65
CA ASN A 247 -8.06 7.94 -20.68
C ASN A 247 -7.64 6.47 -20.76
N PRO A 248 -8.13 5.61 -19.83
CA PRO A 248 -7.73 4.22 -19.77
C PRO A 248 -8.08 3.42 -21.02
N SER A 249 -9.14 3.82 -21.75
CA SER A 249 -9.58 3.12 -22.96
C SER A 249 -8.64 3.33 -24.15
N SER A 250 -7.90 4.44 -24.19
CA SER A 250 -6.91 4.72 -25.25
C SER A 250 -5.56 4.02 -25.03
N MET A 251 -5.30 3.56 -23.82
CA MET A 251 -4.04 2.90 -23.48
C MET A 251 -3.97 1.48 -24.10
N PRO A 252 -2.81 0.99 -24.50
CA PRO A 252 -2.64 -0.41 -24.87
C PRO A 252 -3.05 -1.34 -23.72
N GLN A 253 -3.49 -2.55 -24.05
CA GLN A 253 -3.83 -3.55 -23.04
C GLN A 253 -2.62 -3.81 -22.12
N ASP A 254 -2.89 -4.01 -20.83
CA ASP A 254 -1.92 -4.27 -19.75
C ASP A 254 -0.95 -3.13 -19.45
N SER A 255 -0.93 -2.05 -20.26
CA SER A 255 0.04 -0.94 -20.10
C SER A 255 -0.14 -0.15 -18.81
N ILE A 256 -1.37 -0.04 -18.30
CA ILE A 256 -1.63 0.63 -16.99
C ILE A 256 -1.01 -0.19 -15.87
N THR A 257 -1.20 -1.50 -15.90
CA THR A 257 -0.64 -2.44 -14.92
C THR A 257 0.90 -2.47 -14.98
N LEU A 258 1.46 -2.44 -16.19
CA LEU A 258 2.91 -2.40 -16.41
C LEU A 258 3.52 -1.06 -15.95
N THR A 259 2.84 0.05 -16.20
CA THR A 259 3.25 1.38 -15.70
C THR A 259 3.25 1.41 -14.18
N TYR A 260 2.18 0.90 -13.55
CA TYR A 260 2.13 0.75 -12.09
C TYR A 260 3.31 -0.10 -11.57
N ALA A 261 3.61 -1.24 -12.21
CA ALA A 261 4.71 -2.10 -11.79
C ALA A 261 6.05 -1.35 -11.81
N ARG A 262 6.33 -0.59 -12.87
CA ARG A 262 7.53 0.24 -13.01
C ARG A 262 7.61 1.32 -11.93
N LEU A 263 6.55 2.10 -11.73
CA LEU A 263 6.52 3.16 -10.72
C LEU A 263 6.69 2.62 -9.29
N LEU A 264 6.11 1.45 -9.01
CA LEU A 264 6.31 0.76 -7.75
C LEU A 264 7.76 0.28 -7.59
N GLU A 265 8.39 -0.27 -8.63
CA GLU A 265 9.80 -0.68 -8.61
C GLU A 265 10.72 0.50 -8.34
N ASP A 266 10.50 1.62 -9.02
CA ASP A 266 11.25 2.86 -8.83
C ASP A 266 11.11 3.36 -7.38
N ASN A 267 9.91 3.33 -6.80
CA ASN A 267 9.65 3.71 -5.41
C ASN A 267 10.39 2.80 -4.41
N ILE A 268 10.40 1.48 -4.66
CA ILE A 268 11.12 0.52 -3.81
C ILE A 268 12.63 0.71 -3.92
N CYS A 269 13.15 0.96 -5.13
CA CYS A 269 14.58 1.17 -5.35
C CYS A 269 15.10 2.44 -4.68
N GLN A 270 14.27 3.48 -4.52
CA GLN A 270 14.61 4.69 -3.79
C GLN A 270 14.77 4.42 -2.28
N GLN A 271 13.95 3.56 -1.70
CA GLN A 271 13.95 3.21 -0.27
C GLN A 271 13.78 1.70 -0.07
N PRO A 272 14.82 0.89 -0.35
CA PRO A 272 14.71 -0.58 -0.39
C PRO A 272 14.23 -1.21 0.91
N HIS A 273 14.51 -0.58 2.06
CA HIS A 273 14.08 -1.06 3.37
C HIS A 273 12.58 -0.85 3.65
N ALA A 274 11.90 -0.01 2.87
CA ALA A 274 10.54 0.45 3.20
C ALA A 274 9.43 -0.42 2.61
N TRP A 275 9.73 -1.42 1.76
CA TRP A 275 8.72 -2.31 1.20
C TRP A 275 8.48 -3.54 2.07
N LEU A 276 7.28 -4.13 1.99
CA LEU A 276 6.87 -5.29 2.82
C LEU A 276 7.51 -6.62 2.36
N TRP A 277 8.82 -6.77 2.60
CA TRP A 277 9.61 -7.94 2.20
C TRP A 277 9.15 -9.26 2.81
N THR A 278 8.32 -9.25 3.84
CA THR A 278 7.75 -10.46 4.44
C THR A 278 6.69 -11.13 3.57
N HIS A 279 6.22 -10.50 2.50
CA HIS A 279 5.30 -11.12 1.57
C HIS A 279 6.03 -12.13 0.66
N ASN A 280 5.47 -13.35 0.48
CA ASN A 280 6.01 -14.34 -0.46
C ASN A 280 5.56 -14.00 -1.88
N ARG A 281 6.15 -12.91 -2.44
CA ARG A 281 5.75 -12.31 -3.72
C ARG A 281 6.02 -13.27 -4.89
N TRP A 282 7.17 -13.92 -4.90
CA TRP A 282 7.65 -14.80 -5.96
C TRP A 282 7.43 -16.28 -5.64
N LYS A 283 6.25 -16.62 -5.13
CA LYS A 283 5.86 -18.00 -4.88
C LYS A 283 5.63 -18.79 -6.18
N TRP A 284 5.10 -18.11 -7.18
CA TRP A 284 4.81 -18.70 -8.48
C TRP A 284 5.87 -18.21 -9.48
N GLN A 285 6.38 -19.14 -10.29
CA GLN A 285 7.21 -18.87 -11.44
C GLN A 285 6.36 -19.09 -12.69
N HIS A 286 6.68 -18.41 -13.76
CA HIS A 286 6.06 -18.64 -15.07
C HIS A 286 6.67 -19.94 -15.62
N ASP A 287 6.02 -21.06 -15.37
CA ASP A 287 6.36 -22.30 -16.07
C ASP A 287 5.87 -22.18 -17.50
N SER A 288 6.81 -22.01 -18.43
CA SER A 288 6.57 -22.08 -19.88
C SER A 288 6.01 -23.44 -20.34
N GLN A 289 5.78 -24.38 -19.43
CA GLN A 289 5.29 -25.74 -19.73
C GLN A 289 3.84 -26.00 -19.27
N THR A 290 3.14 -25.03 -18.67
CA THR A 290 1.76 -25.27 -18.15
C THR A 290 0.68 -24.60 -19.02
N LEU A 291 1.03 -24.15 -20.22
CA LEU A 291 0.11 -23.64 -21.26
C LEU A 291 0.05 -24.58 -22.48
N ALA A 292 0.16 -25.87 -22.26
CA ALA A 292 -0.12 -26.87 -23.28
C ALA A 292 -1.45 -27.58 -22.97
#